data_13b65347f59d2e12b967ca51e525db76
#
_entry.id   13b65347f59d2e12b967ca51e525db76
#
_cell.length_a   1.000
_cell.length_b   1.000
_cell.length_c   1.000
_cell.angle_alpha   90.00
_cell.angle_beta   90.00
_cell.angle_gamma   90.00
#
_symmetry.space_group_name_H-M   'P 1'
#
loop_
_entity.id
_entity.type
_entity.pdbx_description
1 polymer ?
#
loop_
_entity_poly.entity_id
_entity_poly.type
_entity_poly.pdbx_seq_one_letter_code
_entity_poly.pdbx_strand_id
1 'polypeptide(L)'
;MANGCNQMMKQIQWFPGHMFKSLRQIRERTALMDIVLVLLDSRLPKSSMNPELFKIIKHKPILILFNKMDLSDESILNQWIKYYENQGFATLKIDAQSGKNVSKIRDVAQMVLKEKIDRNRDKGLKDRPIRTMILGIPNVGKSTLINQMSKSSATKTGNTPGVTKAQQWIKLSEDFELLDTPGVLWPKFEDKKVGYHLAITGAIKDKILPEDDIVQYALTFLKTYYPKRLLDRYGIEKEEEFIEMLDIIGKQRGALLKGGLIDYQRVYTIVLTDIRNKQLGGLSFDRL
;
A
#
# COMPACT_ATOMS: atom_id res chain seq x y z
N MET A 1 39.31 -8.33 24.48
CA MET A 1 39.35 -7.20 23.52
C MET A 1 38.20 -7.42 22.54
N ALA A 2 37.13 -6.72 22.76
CA ALA A 2 35.91 -6.85 21.94
C ALA A 2 35.99 -5.84 20.80
N ASN A 3 36.27 -6.31 19.59
CA ASN A 3 36.17 -5.49 18.39
C ASN A 3 34.72 -5.50 17.94
N GLY A 4 33.97 -4.48 18.37
CA GLY A 4 32.64 -4.18 17.86
C GLY A 4 32.71 -3.83 16.38
N CYS A 5 32.17 -4.70 15.55
CA CYS A 5 31.97 -4.43 14.13
C CYS A 5 30.80 -3.44 14.00
N ASN A 6 31.14 -2.15 14.02
CA ASN A 6 30.24 -1.04 13.78
C ASN A 6 30.07 -0.94 12.24
N GLN A 7 29.29 -1.88 11.64
CA GLN A 7 28.87 -1.71 10.26
C GLN A 7 27.97 -0.49 10.20
N MET A 8 28.53 0.63 9.73
CA MET A 8 27.76 1.82 9.33
C MET A 8 26.62 1.37 8.42
N MET A 9 25.42 1.38 8.97
CA MET A 9 24.19 1.08 8.24
C MET A 9 24.09 2.07 7.07
N LYS A 10 24.25 1.60 5.83
CA LYS A 10 23.90 2.38 4.64
C LYS A 10 22.44 2.76 4.75
N GLN A 11 22.17 4.03 5.01
CA GLN A 11 20.82 4.57 5.03
C GLN A 11 20.23 4.39 3.62
N ILE A 12 19.04 3.78 3.55
CA ILE A 12 18.34 3.60 2.29
C ILE A 12 17.90 4.99 1.81
N GLN A 13 18.67 5.60 0.93
CA GLN A 13 18.34 6.83 0.24
C GLN A 13 17.84 6.46 -1.16
N TRP A 14 16.52 6.39 -1.32
CA TRP A 14 15.90 6.17 -2.62
C TRP A 14 14.87 7.25 -2.89
N PHE A 15 15.32 8.34 -3.52
CA PHE A 15 14.43 9.44 -3.88
C PHE A 15 14.78 10.00 -5.27
N PRO A 16 14.18 9.48 -6.34
CA PRO A 16 14.34 10.03 -7.68
C PRO A 16 13.86 11.48 -7.74
N GLY A 17 14.57 12.36 -8.46
CA GLY A 17 14.25 13.79 -8.56
C GLY A 17 12.83 14.11 -9.03
N HIS A 18 12.20 13.19 -9.78
CA HIS A 18 10.79 13.33 -10.19
C HIS A 18 9.81 13.29 -9.00
N MET A 19 10.16 12.69 -7.86
CA MET A 19 9.29 12.65 -6.68
C MET A 19 9.19 13.99 -5.96
N PHE A 20 10.27 14.79 -5.93
CA PHE A 20 10.20 16.18 -5.45
C PHE A 20 9.24 17.03 -6.27
N LYS A 21 9.31 16.89 -7.58
CA LYS A 21 8.37 17.57 -8.49
C LYS A 21 6.92 17.14 -8.20
N SER A 22 6.69 15.84 -7.98
CA SER A 22 5.37 15.32 -7.65
C SER A 22 4.84 15.85 -6.31
N LEU A 23 5.66 15.90 -5.24
CA LEU A 23 5.26 16.47 -3.96
C LEU A 23 4.88 17.95 -4.08
N ARG A 24 5.65 18.74 -4.84
CA ARG A 24 5.33 20.13 -5.10
C ARG A 24 4.00 20.28 -5.84
N GLN A 25 3.78 19.50 -6.89
CA GLN A 25 2.53 19.49 -7.66
C GLN A 25 1.33 19.09 -6.80
N ILE A 26 1.47 18.09 -5.93
CA ILE A 26 0.43 17.68 -4.98
C ILE A 26 0.09 18.83 -4.05
N ARG A 27 1.10 19.53 -3.49
CA ARG A 27 0.89 20.68 -2.61
C ARG A 27 0.10 21.79 -3.30
N GLU A 28 0.49 22.17 -4.52
CA GLU A 28 -0.18 23.19 -5.31
C GLU A 28 -1.65 22.84 -5.61
N ARG A 29 -1.92 21.56 -5.91
CA ARG A 29 -3.26 21.09 -6.27
C ARG A 29 -4.16 20.78 -5.08
N THR A 30 -3.59 20.50 -3.90
CA THR A 30 -4.38 20.20 -2.69
C THR A 30 -5.35 21.33 -2.35
N ALA A 31 -5.00 22.61 -2.64
CA ALA A 31 -5.88 23.75 -2.43
C ALA A 31 -7.23 23.62 -3.18
N LEU A 32 -7.23 22.99 -4.35
CA LEU A 32 -8.40 22.82 -5.22
C LEU A 32 -9.30 21.65 -4.81
N MET A 33 -8.86 20.80 -3.88
CA MET A 33 -9.57 19.59 -3.48
C MET A 33 -10.57 19.85 -2.37
N ASP A 34 -11.70 19.18 -2.45
CA ASP A 34 -12.70 19.16 -1.37
C ASP A 34 -12.36 18.09 -0.34
N ILE A 35 -11.86 16.94 -0.80
CA ILE A 35 -11.46 15.77 0.01
C ILE A 35 -10.25 15.11 -0.64
N VAL A 36 -9.43 14.44 0.17
CA VAL A 36 -8.29 13.63 -0.31
C VAL A 36 -8.53 12.17 0.03
N LEU A 37 -8.41 11.29 -0.96
CA LEU A 37 -8.44 9.84 -0.80
C LEU A 37 -7.01 9.34 -0.58
N VAL A 38 -6.70 8.81 0.60
CA VAL A 38 -5.39 8.24 0.93
C VAL A 38 -5.49 6.73 0.79
N LEU A 39 -4.83 6.18 -0.23
CA LEU A 39 -4.84 4.75 -0.53
C LEU A 39 -3.69 4.05 0.18
N LEU A 40 -4.01 3.15 1.10
CA LEU A 40 -3.06 2.32 1.84
C LEU A 40 -3.17 0.85 1.41
N ASP A 41 -2.09 0.10 1.52
CA ASP A 41 -2.11 -1.36 1.41
C ASP A 41 -2.58 -1.95 2.74
N SER A 42 -3.66 -2.72 2.73
CA SER A 42 -4.27 -3.30 3.95
C SER A 42 -3.31 -4.20 4.75
N ARG A 43 -2.24 -4.71 4.11
CA ARG A 43 -1.18 -5.47 4.78
C ARG A 43 -0.21 -4.57 5.54
N LEU A 44 -0.18 -3.28 5.18
CA LEU A 44 0.76 -2.26 5.63
C LEU A 44 0.08 -0.94 6.00
N PRO A 45 -0.88 -0.91 6.92
CA PRO A 45 -1.65 0.29 7.24
C PRO A 45 -0.80 1.49 7.68
N LYS A 46 0.28 1.25 8.43
CA LYS A 46 1.25 2.26 8.86
C LYS A 46 2.34 2.47 7.84
N SER A 47 3.00 1.39 7.39
CA SER A 47 4.17 1.46 6.51
C SER A 47 3.84 1.98 5.10
N SER A 48 2.59 1.91 4.65
CA SER A 48 2.15 2.51 3.39
C SER A 48 1.64 3.95 3.51
N MET A 49 1.51 4.49 4.73
CA MET A 49 1.18 5.90 4.97
C MET A 49 2.44 6.75 4.79
N ASN A 50 2.47 7.53 3.71
CA ASN A 50 3.59 8.43 3.44
C ASN A 50 3.51 9.68 4.35
N PRO A 51 4.43 9.88 5.31
CA PRO A 51 4.38 10.99 6.25
C PRO A 51 4.52 12.36 5.58
N GLU A 52 5.26 12.46 4.48
CA GLU A 52 5.43 13.73 3.75
C GLU A 52 4.14 14.14 3.03
N LEU A 53 3.42 13.17 2.44
CA LEU A 53 2.10 13.44 1.87
C LEU A 53 1.12 13.86 2.97
N PHE A 54 1.14 13.18 4.11
CA PHE A 54 0.24 13.48 5.21
C PHE A 54 0.42 14.92 5.74
N LYS A 55 1.67 15.38 5.87
CA LYS A 55 1.96 16.79 6.25
C LYS A 55 1.34 17.81 5.29
N ILE A 56 1.28 17.49 3.99
CA ILE A 56 0.72 18.35 2.96
C ILE A 56 -0.81 18.42 3.06
N ILE A 57 -1.47 17.30 3.34
CA ILE A 57 -2.93 17.18 3.23
C ILE A 57 -3.70 17.31 4.55
N LYS A 58 -3.02 17.32 5.70
CA LYS A 58 -3.64 17.27 7.05
C LYS A 58 -4.72 18.32 7.34
N HIS A 59 -4.75 19.41 6.55
CA HIS A 59 -5.74 20.48 6.66
C HIS A 59 -7.00 20.24 5.79
N LYS A 60 -7.05 19.16 5.06
CA LYS A 60 -8.20 18.78 4.21
C LYS A 60 -8.98 17.63 4.84
N PRO A 61 -10.27 17.48 4.55
CA PRO A 61 -10.98 16.23 4.81
C PRO A 61 -10.25 15.06 4.15
N ILE A 62 -10.07 13.97 4.89
CA ILE A 62 -9.34 12.78 4.42
C ILE A 62 -10.26 11.57 4.56
N LEU A 63 -10.32 10.75 3.50
CA LEU A 63 -10.87 9.41 3.52
C LEU A 63 -9.74 8.42 3.30
N ILE A 64 -9.46 7.57 4.29
CA ILE A 64 -8.46 6.50 4.20
C ILE A 64 -9.10 5.26 3.57
N LEU A 65 -8.52 4.81 2.46
CA LEU A 65 -8.93 3.63 1.74
C LEU A 65 -7.91 2.51 1.97
N PHE A 66 -8.32 1.44 2.65
CA PHE A 66 -7.51 0.24 2.83
C PHE A 66 -7.73 -0.70 1.64
N ASN A 67 -6.83 -0.65 0.66
CA ASN A 67 -6.90 -1.47 -0.55
C ASN A 67 -6.26 -2.84 -0.36
N LYS A 68 -6.60 -3.80 -1.23
CA LYS A 68 -6.14 -5.20 -1.16
C LYS A 68 -6.57 -5.87 0.15
N MET A 69 -7.78 -5.55 0.61
CA MET A 69 -8.33 -6.09 1.85
C MET A 69 -8.38 -7.63 1.86
N ASP A 70 -8.45 -8.23 0.69
CA ASP A 70 -8.45 -9.67 0.48
C ASP A 70 -7.10 -10.33 0.81
N LEU A 71 -5.98 -9.58 0.76
CA LEU A 71 -4.62 -10.06 1.03
C LEU A 71 -4.21 -9.88 2.49
N SER A 72 -4.98 -9.16 3.30
CA SER A 72 -4.63 -8.83 4.69
C SER A 72 -5.23 -9.81 5.70
N ASP A 73 -4.65 -9.82 6.88
CA ASP A 73 -5.26 -10.41 8.09
C ASP A 73 -6.40 -9.48 8.55
N GLU A 74 -7.64 -9.97 8.47
CA GLU A 74 -8.82 -9.17 8.75
C GLU A 74 -8.87 -8.66 10.20
N SER A 75 -8.42 -9.46 11.17
CA SER A 75 -8.40 -9.07 12.58
C SER A 75 -7.47 -7.89 12.80
N ILE A 76 -6.26 -7.94 12.23
CA ILE A 76 -5.27 -6.86 12.32
C ILE A 76 -5.73 -5.63 11.55
N LEU A 77 -6.29 -5.80 10.36
CA LEU A 77 -6.84 -4.69 9.59
C LEU A 77 -7.94 -3.94 10.36
N ASN A 78 -8.86 -4.66 11.02
CA ASN A 78 -9.93 -4.05 11.80
C ASN A 78 -9.39 -3.26 13.02
N GLN A 79 -8.28 -3.68 13.64
CA GLN A 79 -7.60 -2.90 14.68
C GLN A 79 -7.06 -1.59 14.14
N TRP A 80 -6.40 -1.61 12.96
CA TRP A 80 -5.91 -0.40 12.30
C TRP A 80 -7.02 0.54 11.85
N ILE A 81 -8.14 0.01 11.37
CA ILE A 81 -9.33 0.81 11.04
C ILE A 81 -9.78 1.61 12.27
N LYS A 82 -9.99 0.92 13.40
CA LYS A 82 -10.36 1.58 14.67
C LYS A 82 -9.32 2.60 15.13
N TYR A 83 -8.04 2.31 14.94
CA TYR A 83 -6.96 3.24 15.29
C TYR A 83 -7.08 4.56 14.52
N TYR A 84 -7.32 4.51 13.21
CA TYR A 84 -7.49 5.72 12.39
C TYR A 84 -8.83 6.42 12.64
N GLU A 85 -9.90 5.67 12.86
CA GLU A 85 -11.21 6.23 13.23
C GLU A 85 -11.16 7.00 14.56
N ASN A 86 -10.45 6.47 15.55
CA ASN A 86 -10.23 7.15 16.83
C ASN A 86 -9.40 8.44 16.69
N GLN A 87 -8.68 8.61 15.60
CA GLN A 87 -7.99 9.87 15.24
C GLN A 87 -8.88 10.83 14.42
N GLY A 88 -10.15 10.49 14.20
CA GLY A 88 -11.11 11.31 13.48
C GLY A 88 -11.08 11.15 11.96
N PHE A 89 -10.41 10.12 11.42
CA PHE A 89 -10.42 9.85 9.98
C PHE A 89 -11.61 8.97 9.60
N ALA A 90 -12.23 9.31 8.47
CA ALA A 90 -13.13 8.36 7.82
C ALA A 90 -12.31 7.25 7.15
N THR A 91 -12.80 6.02 7.21
CA THR A 91 -12.11 4.84 6.67
C THR A 91 -13.04 4.00 5.81
N LEU A 92 -12.47 3.28 4.84
CA LEU A 92 -13.18 2.29 4.05
C LEU A 92 -12.21 1.18 3.59
N LYS A 93 -12.56 -0.09 3.84
CA LYS A 93 -11.81 -1.22 3.30
C LYS A 93 -12.34 -1.60 1.92
N ILE A 94 -11.43 -1.73 0.93
CA ILE A 94 -11.76 -1.99 -0.46
C ILE A 94 -10.87 -3.08 -1.07
N ASP A 95 -11.34 -3.64 -2.16
CA ASP A 95 -10.50 -4.37 -3.11
C ASP A 95 -10.74 -3.77 -4.50
N ALA A 96 -9.76 -3.01 -4.96
CA ALA A 96 -9.83 -2.33 -6.25
C ALA A 96 -9.79 -3.32 -7.43
N GLN A 97 -9.24 -4.52 -7.26
CA GLN A 97 -9.16 -5.51 -8.32
C GLN A 97 -10.51 -6.16 -8.58
N SER A 98 -11.19 -6.62 -7.54
CA SER A 98 -12.53 -7.22 -7.65
C SER A 98 -13.66 -6.17 -7.70
N GLY A 99 -13.38 -4.92 -7.34
CA GLY A 99 -14.37 -3.85 -7.22
C GLY A 99 -15.13 -3.84 -5.89
N LYS A 100 -14.79 -4.74 -4.95
CA LYS A 100 -15.48 -4.83 -3.66
C LYS A 100 -15.38 -3.52 -2.88
N ASN A 101 -16.54 -2.99 -2.49
CA ASN A 101 -16.73 -1.71 -1.78
C ASN A 101 -16.27 -0.45 -2.55
N VAL A 102 -15.82 -0.53 -3.81
CA VAL A 102 -15.39 0.64 -4.58
C VAL A 102 -16.56 1.61 -4.83
N SER A 103 -17.76 1.12 -5.09
CA SER A 103 -18.96 1.94 -5.27
C SER A 103 -19.30 2.80 -4.04
N LYS A 104 -18.94 2.36 -2.83
CA LYS A 104 -19.21 3.08 -1.58
C LYS A 104 -18.32 4.31 -1.37
N ILE A 105 -17.21 4.45 -2.11
CA ILE A 105 -16.26 5.56 -1.93
C ILE A 105 -16.94 6.91 -2.08
N ARG A 106 -17.81 7.06 -3.09
CA ARG A 106 -18.57 8.28 -3.34
C ARG A 106 -19.47 8.64 -2.16
N ASP A 107 -20.27 7.69 -1.69
CA ASP A 107 -21.23 7.91 -0.62
C ASP A 107 -20.53 8.29 0.69
N VAL A 108 -19.42 7.61 1.01
CA VAL A 108 -18.61 7.93 2.19
C VAL A 108 -17.94 9.31 2.05
N ALA A 109 -17.45 9.68 0.86
CA ALA A 109 -16.91 11.01 0.61
C ALA A 109 -17.96 12.12 0.77
N GLN A 110 -19.19 11.90 0.29
CA GLN A 110 -20.32 12.80 0.49
C GLN A 110 -20.67 12.94 1.98
N MET A 111 -20.66 11.83 2.72
CA MET A 111 -20.90 11.82 4.16
C MET A 111 -19.86 12.65 4.92
N VAL A 112 -18.56 12.50 4.59
CA VAL A 112 -17.46 13.27 5.18
C VAL A 112 -17.61 14.77 4.88
N LEU A 113 -18.15 15.13 3.73
CA LEU A 113 -18.32 16.51 3.29
C LEU A 113 -19.68 17.11 3.61
N LYS A 114 -20.59 16.36 4.25
CA LYS A 114 -21.99 16.76 4.45
C LYS A 114 -22.15 18.19 4.99
N GLU A 115 -21.49 18.50 6.10
CA GLU A 115 -21.56 19.84 6.71
C GLU A 115 -21.07 20.97 5.77
N LYS A 116 -20.09 20.67 4.91
CA LYS A 116 -19.59 21.64 3.93
C LYS A 116 -20.60 21.83 2.80
N ILE A 117 -21.20 20.74 2.33
CA ILE A 117 -22.19 20.76 1.25
C ILE A 117 -23.42 21.53 1.73
N ASP A 118 -23.94 21.19 2.91
CA ASP A 118 -25.11 21.84 3.50
C ASP A 118 -24.86 23.36 3.68
N ARG A 119 -23.74 23.76 4.26
CA ARG A 119 -23.35 25.19 4.39
C ARG A 119 -23.26 25.93 3.05
N ASN A 120 -22.83 25.27 1.99
CA ASN A 120 -22.77 25.87 0.66
C ASN A 120 -24.19 26.06 0.08
N ARG A 121 -25.08 25.11 0.27
CA ARG A 121 -26.50 25.21 -0.14
C ARG A 121 -27.22 26.32 0.59
N ASP A 122 -27.03 26.44 1.90
CA ASP A 122 -27.60 27.52 2.71
C ASP A 122 -27.17 28.91 2.25
N LYS A 123 -25.97 29.02 1.67
CA LYS A 123 -25.44 30.25 1.05
C LYS A 123 -25.91 30.47 -0.39
N GLY A 124 -26.79 29.60 -0.92
CA GLY A 124 -27.30 29.69 -2.30
C GLY A 124 -26.27 29.34 -3.38
N LEU A 125 -25.16 28.69 -3.01
CA LEU A 125 -24.15 28.26 -4.00
C LEU A 125 -24.67 27.06 -4.77
N LYS A 126 -24.47 27.09 -6.11
CA LYS A 126 -24.82 25.95 -6.97
C LYS A 126 -24.01 24.72 -6.63
N ASP A 127 -24.65 23.57 -6.64
CA ASP A 127 -23.97 22.28 -6.51
C ASP A 127 -22.95 22.11 -7.64
N ARG A 128 -21.73 21.72 -7.29
CA ARG A 128 -20.67 21.41 -8.21
C ARG A 128 -20.08 20.03 -7.87
N PRO A 129 -19.41 19.37 -8.82
CA PRO A 129 -18.74 18.13 -8.55
C PRO A 129 -17.76 18.23 -7.36
N ILE A 130 -17.77 17.21 -6.51
CA ILE A 130 -16.78 17.02 -5.46
C ILE A 130 -15.43 16.74 -6.14
N ARG A 131 -14.46 17.60 -5.87
CA ARG A 131 -13.09 17.45 -6.38
C ARG A 131 -12.24 16.67 -5.40
N THR A 132 -11.71 15.56 -5.87
CA THR A 132 -10.86 14.68 -5.06
C THR A 132 -9.56 14.34 -5.77
N MET A 133 -8.54 13.99 -4.99
CA MET A 133 -7.31 13.37 -5.49
C MET A 133 -7.05 12.08 -4.75
N ILE A 134 -6.43 11.10 -5.43
CA ILE A 134 -5.95 9.86 -4.82
C ILE A 134 -4.46 9.98 -4.57
N LEU A 135 -4.06 9.80 -3.32
CA LEU A 135 -2.67 9.75 -2.89
C LEU A 135 -2.32 8.36 -2.37
N GLY A 136 -1.08 7.96 -2.54
CA GLY A 136 -0.57 6.70 -2.02
C GLY A 136 0.78 6.36 -2.63
N ILE A 137 1.43 5.36 -2.05
CA ILE A 137 2.72 4.84 -2.50
C ILE A 137 2.63 4.17 -3.89
N PRO A 138 3.76 3.92 -4.57
CA PRO A 138 3.76 3.09 -5.77
C PRO A 138 3.14 1.70 -5.50
N ASN A 139 2.57 1.09 -6.52
CA ASN A 139 2.01 -0.27 -6.51
C ASN A 139 0.91 -0.55 -5.45
N VAL A 140 0.40 0.48 -4.77
CA VAL A 140 -0.72 0.35 -3.81
C VAL A 140 -2.06 0.08 -4.50
N GLY A 141 -2.15 0.27 -5.83
CA GLY A 141 -3.35 0.00 -6.62
C GLY A 141 -4.13 1.24 -7.08
N LYS A 142 -3.50 2.45 -7.11
CA LYS A 142 -4.17 3.67 -7.56
C LYS A 142 -4.79 3.55 -8.95
N SER A 143 -4.02 3.16 -9.95
CA SER A 143 -4.50 3.02 -11.34
C SER A 143 -5.60 1.97 -11.45
N THR A 144 -5.51 0.87 -10.70
CA THR A 144 -6.55 -0.16 -10.64
C THR A 144 -7.84 0.41 -10.06
N LEU A 145 -7.74 1.18 -8.96
CA LEU A 145 -8.89 1.84 -8.34
C LEU A 145 -9.54 2.84 -9.30
N ILE A 146 -8.76 3.69 -9.94
CA ILE A 146 -9.24 4.68 -10.92
C ILE A 146 -9.97 3.99 -12.07
N ASN A 147 -9.39 2.93 -12.62
CA ASN A 147 -10.02 2.13 -13.68
C ASN A 147 -11.35 1.52 -13.21
N GLN A 148 -11.39 1.00 -11.98
CA GLN A 148 -12.60 0.39 -11.44
C GLN A 148 -13.70 1.43 -11.18
N MET A 149 -13.34 2.61 -10.65
CA MET A 149 -14.27 3.73 -10.46
C MET A 149 -14.79 4.26 -11.80
N SER A 150 -13.94 4.32 -12.84
CA SER A 150 -14.34 4.77 -14.18
C SER A 150 -15.25 3.77 -14.90
N LYS A 151 -15.09 2.47 -14.66
CA LYS A 151 -15.98 1.44 -15.22
C LYS A 151 -17.39 1.47 -14.60
N SER A 152 -17.46 1.80 -13.31
CA SER A 152 -18.73 1.89 -12.59
C SER A 152 -19.52 3.17 -12.91
N SER A 153 -18.87 4.17 -13.51
CA SER A 153 -19.54 5.38 -14.00
C SER A 153 -19.94 5.20 -15.47
N ALA A 154 -21.21 5.26 -15.78
CA ALA A 154 -21.79 5.06 -17.11
C ALA A 154 -21.44 6.14 -18.15
N THR A 155 -20.48 7.02 -17.86
CA THR A 155 -20.00 8.06 -18.78
C THR A 155 -18.80 7.56 -19.57
N LYS A 156 -19.05 7.20 -20.83
CA LYS A 156 -18.02 7.01 -21.86
C LYS A 156 -17.24 8.32 -22.09
N THR A 157 -16.21 8.59 -21.32
CA THR A 157 -15.22 9.61 -21.66
C THR A 157 -13.97 8.87 -22.13
N GLY A 158 -13.64 9.10 -23.41
CA GLY A 158 -12.62 8.36 -24.15
C GLY A 158 -11.17 8.71 -23.80
N ASN A 159 -10.75 8.49 -22.56
CA ASN A 159 -9.34 8.48 -22.19
C ASN A 159 -9.06 7.24 -21.35
N THR A 160 -8.38 6.28 -21.96
CA THR A 160 -7.92 5.05 -21.28
C THR A 160 -6.87 5.43 -20.24
N PRO A 161 -7.09 5.22 -18.92
CA PRO A 161 -6.08 5.48 -17.91
C PRO A 161 -4.97 4.43 -18.06
N GLY A 162 -3.79 4.84 -18.43
CA GLY A 162 -2.60 4.01 -18.50
C GLY A 162 -1.39 4.84 -18.13
N VAL A 163 -0.53 4.34 -17.25
CA VAL A 163 0.76 4.91 -16.82
C VAL A 163 0.80 6.44 -16.86
N THR A 164 0.33 7.05 -15.78
CA THR A 164 0.16 8.51 -15.68
C THR A 164 1.51 9.22 -15.66
N LYS A 165 1.89 9.81 -16.81
CA LYS A 165 3.05 10.72 -16.90
C LYS A 165 2.71 12.17 -16.56
N ALA A 166 1.41 12.53 -16.55
CA ALA A 166 0.90 13.85 -16.20
C ALA A 166 -0.42 13.71 -15.40
N GLN A 167 -0.69 14.66 -14.51
CA GLN A 167 -1.93 14.72 -13.77
C GLN A 167 -3.10 15.05 -14.69
N GLN A 168 -4.17 14.26 -14.63
CA GLN A 168 -5.38 14.45 -15.44
C GLN A 168 -6.62 14.48 -14.55
N TRP A 169 -7.59 15.35 -14.87
CA TRP A 169 -8.92 15.31 -14.30
C TRP A 169 -9.75 14.21 -14.97
N ILE A 170 -10.34 13.35 -14.18
CA ILE A 170 -11.19 12.26 -14.60
C ILE A 170 -12.58 12.52 -14.02
N LYS A 171 -13.55 12.80 -14.90
CA LYS A 171 -14.96 12.92 -14.49
C LYS A 171 -15.50 11.52 -14.26
N LEU A 172 -15.77 11.16 -13.00
CA LEU A 172 -16.31 9.86 -12.63
C LEU A 172 -17.85 9.84 -12.66
N SER A 173 -18.47 10.98 -12.33
CA SER A 173 -19.91 11.22 -12.42
C SER A 173 -20.16 12.73 -12.55
N GLU A 174 -21.45 13.14 -12.64
CA GLU A 174 -21.78 14.57 -12.69
C GLU A 174 -21.38 15.31 -11.43
N ASP A 175 -21.34 14.62 -10.30
CA ASP A 175 -21.06 15.16 -8.97
C ASP A 175 -19.73 14.72 -8.35
N PHE A 176 -18.85 14.00 -9.13
CA PHE A 176 -17.57 13.50 -8.60
C PHE A 176 -16.46 13.54 -9.64
N GLU A 177 -15.43 14.34 -9.38
CA GLU A 177 -14.24 14.50 -10.20
C GLU A 177 -12.99 14.04 -9.46
N LEU A 178 -12.12 13.33 -10.15
CA LEU A 178 -10.88 12.79 -9.62
C LEU A 178 -9.67 13.39 -10.32
N LEU A 179 -8.68 13.82 -9.56
CA LEU A 179 -7.34 14.14 -10.06
C LEU A 179 -6.42 12.93 -9.87
N ASP A 180 -5.99 12.33 -10.97
CA ASP A 180 -4.99 11.25 -10.90
C ASP A 180 -3.62 11.81 -10.55
N THR A 181 -2.94 11.15 -9.62
CA THR A 181 -1.61 11.55 -9.12
C THR A 181 -0.62 10.40 -9.20
N PRO A 182 0.66 10.66 -9.51
CA PRO A 182 1.68 9.64 -9.45
C PRO A 182 1.85 9.09 -8.03
N GLY A 183 2.30 7.83 -7.92
CA GLY A 183 2.68 7.25 -6.63
C GLY A 183 3.95 7.90 -6.09
N VAL A 184 3.94 8.30 -4.83
CA VAL A 184 5.07 9.00 -4.20
C VAL A 184 5.49 8.28 -2.93
N LEU A 185 6.78 7.97 -2.85
CA LEU A 185 7.46 7.57 -1.62
C LEU A 185 8.16 8.79 -1.00
N TRP A 186 8.67 8.64 0.21
CA TRP A 186 9.46 9.68 0.89
C TRP A 186 10.96 9.36 0.84
N PRO A 187 11.83 10.38 0.98
CA PRO A 187 13.26 10.26 0.69
C PRO A 187 14.02 9.27 1.55
N LYS A 188 13.58 9.09 2.80
CA LYS A 188 14.30 8.31 3.80
C LYS A 188 13.30 7.58 4.69
N PHE A 189 13.49 6.28 4.85
CA PHE A 189 12.76 5.51 5.85
C PHE A 189 13.49 5.62 7.18
N GLU A 190 12.82 6.21 8.19
CA GLU A 190 13.37 6.36 9.55
C GLU A 190 13.50 4.98 10.22
N ASP A 191 12.52 4.09 9.98
CA ASP A 191 12.51 2.72 10.45
C ASP A 191 12.84 1.75 9.30
N LYS A 192 13.91 0.96 9.46
CA LYS A 192 14.34 -0.06 8.48
C LYS A 192 13.22 -1.08 8.21
N LYS A 193 12.36 -1.37 9.20
CA LYS A 193 11.22 -2.28 9.06
C LYS A 193 10.25 -1.82 7.98
N VAL A 194 10.02 -0.50 7.85
CA VAL A 194 9.17 0.05 6.79
C VAL A 194 9.72 -0.32 5.41
N GLY A 195 11.03 -0.24 5.20
CA GLY A 195 11.68 -0.65 3.96
C GLY A 195 11.44 -2.13 3.64
N TYR A 196 11.58 -3.02 4.63
CA TYR A 196 11.29 -4.44 4.47
C TYR A 196 9.81 -4.70 4.16
N HIS A 197 8.89 -4.07 4.89
CA HIS A 197 7.45 -4.21 4.64
C HIS A 197 7.07 -3.80 3.21
N LEU A 198 7.60 -2.69 2.73
CA LEU A 198 7.38 -2.19 1.36
C LEU A 198 7.98 -3.13 0.30
N ALA A 199 9.17 -3.69 0.55
CA ALA A 199 9.82 -4.64 -0.36
C ALA A 199 9.06 -5.98 -0.41
N ILE A 200 8.73 -6.56 0.75
CA ILE A 200 7.99 -7.83 0.84
C ILE A 200 6.69 -7.77 0.04
N THR A 201 5.96 -6.66 0.15
CA THR A 201 4.66 -6.50 -0.53
C THR A 201 4.76 -6.02 -1.98
N GLY A 202 5.98 -5.75 -2.47
CA GLY A 202 6.23 -5.29 -3.84
C GLY A 202 5.87 -3.80 -4.07
N ALA A 203 5.75 -3.00 -3.01
CA ALA A 203 5.55 -1.55 -3.11
C ALA A 203 6.79 -0.83 -3.65
N ILE A 204 7.97 -1.35 -3.34
CA ILE A 204 9.26 -0.94 -3.90
C ILE A 204 9.91 -2.11 -4.65
N LYS A 205 10.86 -1.80 -5.56
CA LYS A 205 11.57 -2.82 -6.33
C LYS A 205 12.49 -3.63 -5.42
N ASP A 206 12.54 -4.95 -5.63
CA ASP A 206 13.33 -5.89 -4.83
C ASP A 206 14.84 -5.55 -4.82
N LYS A 207 15.33 -4.88 -5.86
CA LYS A 207 16.75 -4.45 -5.98
C LYS A 207 17.18 -3.30 -5.04
N ILE A 208 16.27 -2.73 -4.25
CA ILE A 208 16.59 -1.61 -3.34
C ILE A 208 17.22 -2.13 -2.04
N LEU A 209 16.89 -3.33 -1.64
CA LEU A 209 17.43 -4.04 -0.48
C LEU A 209 18.00 -5.39 -0.94
N PRO A 210 18.99 -5.97 -0.23
CA PRO A 210 19.41 -7.34 -0.48
C PRO A 210 18.22 -8.31 -0.31
N GLU A 211 18.02 -9.20 -1.28
CA GLU A 211 16.86 -10.11 -1.27
C GLU A 211 16.91 -11.10 -0.10
N ASP A 212 18.09 -11.54 0.28
CA ASP A 212 18.33 -12.39 1.46
C ASP A 212 17.86 -11.71 2.75
N ASP A 213 18.20 -10.44 2.96
CA ASP A 213 17.74 -9.63 4.10
C ASP A 213 16.20 -9.54 4.12
N ILE A 214 15.57 -9.31 2.96
CA ILE A 214 14.11 -9.19 2.83
C ILE A 214 13.45 -10.52 3.21
N VAL A 215 13.94 -11.63 2.67
CA VAL A 215 13.37 -12.95 2.90
C VAL A 215 13.63 -13.43 4.33
N GLN A 216 14.83 -13.16 4.88
CA GLN A 216 15.14 -13.45 6.28
C GLN A 216 14.16 -12.73 7.21
N TYR A 217 13.95 -11.43 6.98
CA TYR A 217 12.97 -10.66 7.75
C TYR A 217 11.55 -11.25 7.61
N ALA A 218 11.13 -11.58 6.38
CA ALA A 218 9.81 -12.12 6.12
C ALA A 218 9.58 -13.46 6.84
N LEU A 219 10.51 -14.41 6.72
CA LEU A 219 10.40 -15.73 7.36
C LEU A 219 10.45 -15.62 8.89
N THR A 220 11.33 -14.77 9.44
CA THR A 220 11.38 -14.49 10.88
C THR A 220 10.05 -13.88 11.39
N PHE A 221 9.48 -12.96 10.62
CA PHE A 221 8.19 -12.36 10.95
C PHE A 221 7.07 -13.42 10.92
N LEU A 222 7.02 -14.24 9.88
CA LEU A 222 6.03 -15.30 9.75
C LEU A 222 6.17 -16.35 10.85
N LYS A 223 7.39 -16.74 11.20
CA LYS A 223 7.71 -17.65 12.32
C LYS A 223 7.15 -17.12 13.65
N THR A 224 7.25 -15.81 13.87
CA THR A 224 6.79 -15.15 15.10
C THR A 224 5.27 -15.01 15.15
N TYR A 225 4.65 -14.52 14.07
CA TYR A 225 3.25 -14.09 14.11
C TYR A 225 2.29 -15.03 13.37
N TYR A 226 2.80 -15.91 12.48
CA TYR A 226 2.02 -16.81 11.66
C TYR A 226 2.62 -18.21 11.54
N PRO A 227 3.09 -18.83 12.66
CA PRO A 227 3.82 -20.12 12.60
C PRO A 227 3.01 -21.22 11.93
N LYS A 228 1.70 -21.29 12.20
CA LYS A 228 0.83 -22.29 11.57
C LYS A 228 0.81 -22.16 10.03
N ARG A 229 0.91 -20.97 9.48
CA ARG A 229 0.91 -20.74 8.03
C ARG A 229 2.23 -21.19 7.38
N LEU A 230 3.37 -21.07 8.08
CA LEU A 230 4.64 -21.64 7.65
C LEU A 230 4.60 -23.16 7.65
N LEU A 231 4.06 -23.75 8.71
CA LEU A 231 3.88 -25.20 8.81
C LEU A 231 2.97 -25.73 7.69
N ASP A 232 1.78 -25.13 7.52
CA ASP A 232 0.80 -25.57 6.51
C ASP A 232 1.34 -25.41 5.07
N ARG A 233 2.15 -24.37 4.80
CA ARG A 233 2.64 -24.08 3.44
C ARG A 233 3.95 -24.77 3.09
N TYR A 234 4.89 -24.85 4.03
CA TYR A 234 6.25 -25.30 3.80
C TYR A 234 6.71 -26.45 4.71
N GLY A 235 5.90 -26.90 5.66
CA GLY A 235 6.29 -27.88 6.65
C GLY A 235 7.35 -27.39 7.63
N ILE A 236 7.47 -26.06 7.81
CA ILE A 236 8.43 -25.44 8.72
C ILE A 236 7.82 -25.35 10.09
N GLU A 237 8.51 -25.88 11.09
CA GLU A 237 8.18 -25.78 12.51
C GLU A 237 8.85 -24.54 13.12
N LYS A 238 8.74 -24.36 14.43
CA LYS A 238 9.18 -23.11 15.08
C LYS A 238 10.69 -23.10 15.37
N GLU A 239 11.31 -24.24 15.44
CA GLU A 239 12.71 -24.42 15.86
C GLU A 239 13.72 -24.18 14.72
N GLU A 240 13.30 -24.31 13.44
CA GLU A 240 14.24 -24.20 12.30
C GLU A 240 14.88 -22.80 12.20
N GLU A 241 16.18 -22.79 11.95
CA GLU A 241 16.94 -21.59 11.65
C GLU A 241 16.76 -21.16 10.18
N PHE A 242 17.18 -19.93 9.86
CA PHE A 242 16.92 -19.30 8.56
C PHE A 242 17.38 -20.17 7.37
N ILE A 243 18.60 -20.70 7.42
CA ILE A 243 19.14 -21.54 6.33
C ILE A 243 18.38 -22.85 6.22
N GLU A 244 18.02 -23.46 7.32
CA GLU A 244 17.21 -24.71 7.36
C GLU A 244 15.83 -24.48 6.73
N MET A 245 15.17 -23.34 7.05
CA MET A 245 13.93 -22.96 6.41
C MET A 245 14.06 -22.84 4.88
N LEU A 246 15.15 -22.23 4.40
CA LEU A 246 15.42 -22.12 2.96
C LEU A 246 15.63 -23.49 2.30
N ASP A 247 16.35 -24.39 2.97
CA ASP A 247 16.61 -25.75 2.49
C ASP A 247 15.31 -26.57 2.39
N ILE A 248 14.45 -26.47 3.40
CA ILE A 248 13.14 -27.11 3.42
C ILE A 248 12.29 -26.63 2.25
N ILE A 249 12.17 -25.31 2.08
CA ILE A 249 11.42 -24.70 0.97
C ILE A 249 12.01 -25.12 -0.37
N GLY A 250 13.33 -25.06 -0.51
CA GLY A 250 14.04 -25.42 -1.74
C GLY A 250 13.79 -26.85 -2.18
N LYS A 251 13.92 -27.81 -1.26
CA LYS A 251 13.62 -29.23 -1.49
C LYS A 251 12.14 -29.44 -1.85
N GLN A 252 11.22 -28.87 -1.06
CA GLN A 252 9.78 -29.06 -1.24
C GLN A 252 9.28 -28.46 -2.56
N ARG A 253 9.85 -27.33 -3.00
CA ARG A 253 9.44 -26.59 -4.21
C ARG A 253 10.29 -26.91 -5.44
N GLY A 254 11.25 -27.82 -5.34
CA GLY A 254 12.12 -28.19 -6.45
C GLY A 254 13.01 -27.03 -6.92
N ALA A 255 13.40 -26.12 -6.01
CA ALA A 255 14.36 -25.05 -6.28
C ALA A 255 15.80 -25.58 -6.14
N LEU A 256 16.19 -26.41 -7.10
CA LEU A 256 17.48 -27.14 -7.08
C LEU A 256 18.32 -26.78 -8.31
N LEU A 257 19.62 -26.66 -8.09
CA LEU A 257 20.68 -26.56 -9.10
C LEU A 257 21.13 -27.96 -9.53
N LYS A 258 22.00 -28.04 -10.58
CA LYS A 258 22.69 -29.29 -10.94
C LYS A 258 23.44 -29.85 -9.72
N GLY A 259 23.27 -31.17 -9.47
CA GLY A 259 23.88 -31.82 -8.30
C GLY A 259 23.05 -31.78 -7.02
N GLY A 260 21.82 -31.27 -7.07
CA GLY A 260 20.89 -31.32 -5.92
C GLY A 260 21.12 -30.21 -4.88
N LEU A 261 21.97 -29.22 -5.17
CA LEU A 261 22.18 -28.05 -4.31
C LEU A 261 20.96 -27.13 -4.36
N ILE A 262 20.67 -26.45 -3.25
CA ILE A 262 19.55 -25.49 -3.18
C ILE A 262 19.87 -24.24 -4.00
N ASP A 263 18.92 -23.84 -4.86
CA ASP A 263 18.91 -22.54 -5.54
C ASP A 263 18.24 -21.49 -4.65
N TYR A 264 19.01 -20.85 -3.79
CA TYR A 264 18.50 -19.86 -2.83
C TYR A 264 17.83 -18.67 -3.52
N GLN A 265 18.30 -18.22 -4.68
CA GLN A 265 17.68 -17.11 -5.42
C GLN A 265 16.26 -17.47 -5.85
N ARG A 266 16.09 -18.70 -6.31
CA ARG A 266 14.77 -19.22 -6.65
C ARG A 266 13.88 -19.39 -5.42
N VAL A 267 14.45 -19.81 -4.28
CA VAL A 267 13.73 -19.87 -3.00
C VAL A 267 13.24 -18.49 -2.58
N TYR A 268 14.08 -17.45 -2.67
CA TYR A 268 13.68 -16.07 -2.35
C TYR A 268 12.50 -15.61 -3.20
N THR A 269 12.58 -15.84 -4.51
CA THR A 269 11.48 -15.54 -5.43
C THR A 269 10.19 -16.26 -5.06
N ILE A 270 10.26 -17.54 -4.69
CA ILE A 270 9.11 -18.36 -4.27
C ILE A 270 8.47 -17.75 -3.01
N VAL A 271 9.24 -17.47 -1.97
CA VAL A 271 8.74 -16.94 -0.70
C VAL A 271 8.03 -15.60 -0.92
N LEU A 272 8.67 -14.66 -1.64
CA LEU A 272 8.08 -13.34 -1.91
C LEU A 272 6.82 -13.46 -2.78
N THR A 273 6.83 -14.35 -3.77
CA THR A 273 5.67 -14.61 -4.63
C THR A 273 4.50 -15.21 -3.84
N ASP A 274 4.78 -16.17 -2.96
CA ASP A 274 3.77 -16.80 -2.11
C ASP A 274 3.11 -15.80 -1.14
N ILE A 275 3.89 -14.89 -0.56
CA ILE A 275 3.38 -13.79 0.27
C ILE A 275 2.49 -12.84 -0.54
N ARG A 276 2.97 -12.42 -1.71
CA ARG A 276 2.26 -11.46 -2.58
C ARG A 276 0.97 -12.00 -3.15
N ASN A 277 0.93 -13.31 -3.44
CA ASN A 277 -0.20 -14.01 -4.05
C ASN A 277 -1.09 -14.76 -3.04
N LYS A 278 -1.00 -14.44 -1.74
CA LYS A 278 -1.85 -15.00 -0.68
C LYS A 278 -1.71 -16.52 -0.48
N GLN A 279 -0.63 -17.16 -0.94
CA GLN A 279 -0.43 -18.60 -0.77
C GLN A 279 -0.22 -18.98 0.72
N LEU A 280 0.10 -18.01 1.56
CA LEU A 280 0.20 -18.12 3.03
C LEU A 280 -1.05 -17.56 3.74
N GLY A 281 -2.16 -17.34 3.01
CA GLY A 281 -3.34 -16.68 3.56
C GLY A 281 -3.19 -15.16 3.68
N GLY A 282 -4.16 -14.49 4.32
CA GLY A 282 -4.11 -13.05 4.53
C GLY A 282 -3.05 -12.66 5.58
N LEU A 283 -2.13 -11.76 5.27
CA LEU A 283 -1.02 -11.34 6.12
C LEU A 283 -1.07 -9.85 6.41
N SER A 284 -0.62 -9.44 7.58
CA SER A 284 -0.42 -8.03 7.92
C SER A 284 0.92 -7.88 8.64
N PHE A 285 1.79 -7.01 8.12
CA PHE A 285 3.14 -6.83 8.64
C PHE A 285 3.22 -5.70 9.66
N ASP A 286 2.36 -4.69 9.57
CA ASP A 286 2.26 -3.66 10.61
C ASP A 286 1.45 -4.18 11.81
N ARG A 287 1.95 -3.90 13.01
CA ARG A 287 1.30 -4.21 14.29
C ARG A 287 1.10 -2.92 15.10
N LEU A 288 -0.01 -2.84 15.85
CA LEU A 288 -0.28 -1.77 16.82
C LEU A 288 0.45 -2.03 18.13
#